data_05d6a286f45abbf59012a26ed84f033c
#
_entry.id   05d6a286f45abbf59012a26ed84f033c
#
_cell.length_a   1.000
_cell.length_b   1.000
_cell.length_c   1.000
_cell.angle_alpha   90.00
_cell.angle_beta   90.00
_cell.angle_gamma   90.00
#
_symmetry.space_group_name_H-M   'P 1'
#
loop_
_entity.id
_entity.type
_entity.pdbx_description
1 polymer ?
#
loop_
_entity_poly.entity_id
_entity_poly.type
_entity_poly.pdbx_seq_one_letter_code
_entity_poly.pdbx_strand_id
1 'polypeptide(L)'
;MSDLLGIAILILLGALFAMSEISIAASRKIKLRVMADEGDDKAQAVIRLQEQPGSFFAMIQIALNAIAILGGIIGEQTLTPYTSKLVALVYSGSMAEKISFVLSFLAITSLFILFADLLPKRIAMIMPEAVAVKIVGLMNRITYALTPFVMFFNSITNLILRIFKMPTVREDVVTTEDIVAMMDAGAEHGSLQQQEYQLLGNVFELEGRTLNTAMTTRDAIVYFDIKDDSATISAKILEHPHNHFLVCDGHLERVIGSVESKQILRQLLKGESAHLDDSVIQKEQFYLPETLTLSEALNELSLIHI
;
A
#
# COMPACT_ATOMS: atom_id res chain seq x y z
N MET A 1 37.43 -0.75 -36.73
CA MET A 1 37.19 -1.81 -35.73
C MET A 1 36.98 -1.24 -34.33
N SER A 2 37.75 -0.23 -33.91
CA SER A 2 37.57 0.48 -32.62
C SER A 2 36.17 1.06 -32.42
N ASP A 3 35.59 1.66 -33.44
CA ASP A 3 34.33 2.40 -33.35
C ASP A 3 33.12 1.46 -33.24
N LEU A 4 33.14 0.33 -33.96
CA LEU A 4 32.13 -0.73 -33.81
C LEU A 4 32.16 -1.36 -32.41
N LEU A 5 33.37 -1.55 -31.84
CA LEU A 5 33.50 -2.01 -30.46
C LEU A 5 32.95 -0.96 -29.47
N GLY A 6 33.23 0.32 -29.74
CA GLY A 6 32.65 1.42 -28.94
C GLY A 6 31.13 1.42 -28.93
N ILE A 7 30.51 1.26 -30.13
CA ILE A 7 29.04 1.15 -30.24
C ILE A 7 28.51 -0.06 -29.46
N ALA A 8 29.15 -1.23 -29.58
CA ALA A 8 28.74 -2.43 -28.87
C ALA A 8 28.81 -2.24 -27.33
N ILE A 9 29.87 -1.61 -26.84
CA ILE A 9 30.02 -1.28 -25.39
C ILE A 9 28.94 -0.32 -24.96
N LEU A 10 28.63 0.74 -25.73
CA LEU A 10 27.59 1.69 -25.39
C LEU A 10 26.21 1.02 -25.37
N ILE A 11 25.90 0.12 -26.30
CA ILE A 11 24.67 -0.66 -26.32
C ILE A 11 24.56 -1.54 -25.06
N LEU A 12 25.65 -2.24 -24.70
CA LEU A 12 25.67 -3.08 -23.49
C LEU A 12 25.51 -2.26 -22.21
N LEU A 13 26.14 -1.10 -22.11
CA LEU A 13 25.95 -0.18 -20.98
C LEU A 13 24.53 0.36 -20.95
N GLY A 14 23.97 0.78 -22.06
CA GLY A 14 22.59 1.22 -22.16
C GLY A 14 21.61 0.11 -21.72
N ALA A 15 21.81 -1.11 -22.21
CA ALA A 15 21.04 -2.27 -21.84
C ALA A 15 21.08 -2.54 -20.30
N LEU A 16 22.27 -2.42 -19.70
CA LEU A 16 22.46 -2.59 -18.27
C LEU A 16 21.67 -1.53 -17.45
N PHE A 17 21.76 -0.25 -17.83
CA PHE A 17 21.02 0.82 -17.17
C PHE A 17 19.51 0.69 -17.39
N ALA A 18 19.07 0.37 -18.62
CA ALA A 18 17.66 0.17 -18.94
C ALA A 18 17.04 -1.02 -18.17
N MET A 19 17.79 -2.13 -18.05
CA MET A 19 17.37 -3.27 -17.20
C MET A 19 17.28 -2.87 -15.73
N SER A 20 18.25 -2.10 -15.22
CA SER A 20 18.25 -1.72 -13.81
C SER A 20 17.09 -0.77 -13.46
N GLU A 21 16.78 0.17 -14.35
CA GLU A 21 15.64 1.08 -14.20
C GLU A 21 14.35 0.31 -13.98
N ILE A 22 14.02 -0.56 -14.92
CA ILE A 22 12.75 -1.29 -14.90
C ILE A 22 12.73 -2.37 -13.84
N SER A 23 13.81 -3.10 -13.62
CA SER A 23 13.81 -4.17 -12.62
C SER A 23 13.60 -3.63 -11.21
N ILE A 24 14.22 -2.50 -10.86
CA ILE A 24 14.04 -1.89 -9.54
C ILE A 24 12.64 -1.28 -9.39
N ALA A 25 12.13 -0.60 -10.43
CA ALA A 25 10.80 -0.03 -10.42
C ALA A 25 9.68 -1.09 -10.34
N ALA A 26 9.82 -2.21 -11.06
CA ALA A 26 8.79 -3.25 -11.16
C ALA A 26 8.89 -4.33 -10.08
N SER A 27 9.98 -4.39 -9.32
CA SER A 27 10.14 -5.38 -8.24
C SER A 27 9.15 -5.16 -7.10
N ARG A 28 8.49 -6.25 -6.68
CA ARG A 28 7.52 -6.21 -5.59
C ARG A 28 8.23 -6.22 -4.23
N LYS A 29 7.98 -5.20 -3.41
CA LYS A 29 8.60 -5.06 -2.07
C LYS A 29 8.39 -6.29 -1.19
N ILE A 30 7.19 -6.91 -1.24
CA ILE A 30 6.86 -8.10 -0.46
C ILE A 30 7.81 -9.25 -0.81
N LYS A 31 8.05 -9.49 -2.11
CA LYS A 31 8.93 -10.57 -2.56
C LYS A 31 10.40 -10.31 -2.21
N LEU A 32 10.83 -9.05 -2.32
CA LEU A 32 12.18 -8.64 -1.91
C LEU A 32 12.39 -8.80 -0.39
N ARG A 33 11.35 -8.52 0.43
CA ARG A 33 11.42 -8.75 1.88
C ARG A 33 11.62 -10.22 2.21
N VAL A 34 10.85 -11.12 1.59
CA VAL A 34 11.03 -12.57 1.78
C VAL A 34 12.46 -12.99 1.44
N MET A 35 13.03 -12.52 0.31
CA MET A 35 14.41 -12.81 -0.06
C MET A 35 15.43 -12.24 0.93
N ALA A 36 15.18 -11.04 1.48
CA ALA A 36 16.03 -10.43 2.49
C ALA A 36 15.97 -11.17 3.83
N ASP A 37 14.80 -11.66 4.25
CA ASP A 37 14.59 -12.46 5.45
C ASP A 37 15.27 -13.85 5.33
N GLU A 38 15.40 -14.36 4.08
CA GLU A 38 16.19 -15.57 3.76
C GLU A 38 17.71 -15.31 3.73
N GLY A 39 18.16 -14.07 3.97
CA GLY A 39 19.57 -13.70 4.08
C GLY A 39 20.20 -13.11 2.83
N ASP A 40 19.41 -12.65 1.84
CA ASP A 40 19.97 -11.96 0.66
C ASP A 40 20.14 -10.45 0.92
N ASP A 41 21.35 -10.05 1.31
CA ASP A 41 21.70 -8.63 1.52
C ASP A 41 21.46 -7.74 0.30
N LYS A 42 21.50 -8.31 -0.92
CA LYS A 42 21.24 -7.56 -2.14
C LYS A 42 19.77 -7.23 -2.30
N ALA A 43 18.87 -8.12 -1.88
CA ALA A 43 17.43 -7.82 -1.84
C ALA A 43 17.14 -6.64 -0.92
N GLN A 44 17.79 -6.60 0.27
CA GLN A 44 17.73 -5.46 1.17
C GLN A 44 18.27 -4.17 0.54
N ALA A 45 19.33 -4.26 -0.28
CA ALA A 45 19.86 -3.10 -0.99
C ALA A 45 18.89 -2.57 -2.06
N VAL A 46 18.16 -3.46 -2.75
CA VAL A 46 17.10 -3.06 -3.70
C VAL A 46 15.96 -2.33 -2.98
N ILE A 47 15.51 -2.84 -1.82
CA ILE A 47 14.47 -2.19 -1.01
C ILE A 47 14.89 -0.76 -0.64
N ARG A 48 16.13 -0.57 -0.17
CA ARG A 48 16.65 0.78 0.16
C ARG A 48 16.63 1.72 -1.05
N LEU A 49 16.94 1.23 -2.25
CA LEU A 49 16.86 2.04 -3.46
C LEU A 49 15.41 2.40 -3.82
N GLN A 50 14.45 1.51 -3.55
CA GLN A 50 13.02 1.80 -3.75
C GLN A 50 12.47 2.81 -2.72
N GLU A 51 13.05 2.87 -1.53
CA GLU A 51 12.66 3.84 -0.49
C GLU A 51 13.19 5.25 -0.76
N GLN A 52 14.34 5.35 -1.43
CA GLN A 52 14.95 6.63 -1.81
C GLN A 52 15.26 6.68 -3.32
N PRO A 53 14.23 6.63 -4.18
CA PRO A 53 14.38 6.39 -5.60
C PRO A 53 14.97 7.57 -6.38
N GLY A 54 14.83 8.80 -5.87
CA GLY A 54 15.11 10.03 -6.60
C GLY A 54 16.55 10.11 -7.14
N SER A 55 17.54 9.84 -6.30
CA SER A 55 18.96 9.90 -6.71
C SER A 55 19.32 8.80 -7.69
N PHE A 56 18.77 7.62 -7.52
CA PHE A 56 19.01 6.48 -8.39
C PHE A 56 18.42 6.69 -9.80
N PHE A 57 17.14 7.10 -9.89
CA PHE A 57 16.52 7.35 -11.20
C PHE A 57 17.14 8.54 -11.90
N ALA A 58 17.51 9.61 -11.17
CA ALA A 58 18.24 10.73 -11.75
C ALA A 58 19.59 10.27 -12.34
N MET A 59 20.34 9.43 -11.63
CA MET A 59 21.60 8.87 -12.12
C MET A 59 21.38 8.05 -13.40
N ILE A 60 20.41 7.15 -13.41
CA ILE A 60 20.11 6.33 -14.59
C ILE A 60 19.73 7.21 -15.79
N GLN A 61 18.88 8.21 -15.58
CA GLN A 61 18.44 9.10 -16.63
C GLN A 61 19.61 9.89 -17.24
N ILE A 62 20.53 10.38 -16.40
CA ILE A 62 21.77 11.06 -16.85
C ILE A 62 22.61 10.09 -17.68
N ALA A 63 22.81 8.85 -17.18
CA ALA A 63 23.62 7.86 -17.85
C ALA A 63 23.01 7.42 -19.19
N LEU A 64 21.72 7.12 -19.24
CA LEU A 64 21.02 6.74 -20.47
C LEU A 64 21.03 7.84 -21.51
N ASN A 65 20.81 9.10 -21.13
CA ASN A 65 20.87 10.23 -22.04
C ASN A 65 22.31 10.43 -22.59
N ALA A 66 23.33 10.33 -21.73
CA ALA A 66 24.72 10.43 -22.17
C ALA A 66 25.08 9.31 -23.14
N ILE A 67 24.69 8.07 -22.85
CA ILE A 67 24.91 6.91 -23.74
C ILE A 67 24.20 7.09 -25.08
N ALA A 68 22.94 7.55 -25.07
CA ALA A 68 22.17 7.78 -26.29
C ALA A 68 22.80 8.86 -27.18
N ILE A 69 23.25 9.97 -26.61
CA ILE A 69 23.89 11.07 -27.32
C ILE A 69 25.24 10.59 -27.89
N LEU A 70 26.08 9.98 -27.06
CA LEU A 70 27.39 9.45 -27.52
C LEU A 70 27.20 8.36 -28.58
N GLY A 71 26.25 7.46 -28.37
CA GLY A 71 25.92 6.39 -29.32
C GLY A 71 25.43 6.94 -30.63
N GLY A 72 24.61 7.99 -30.64
CA GLY A 72 24.17 8.68 -31.85
C GLY A 72 25.33 9.30 -32.63
N ILE A 73 26.23 10.04 -31.96
CA ILE A 73 27.37 10.71 -32.58
C ILE A 73 28.37 9.69 -33.16
N ILE A 74 28.83 8.74 -32.32
CA ILE A 74 29.81 7.73 -32.75
C ILE A 74 29.21 6.80 -33.81
N GLY A 75 27.94 6.44 -33.63
CA GLY A 75 27.23 5.54 -34.53
C GLY A 75 27.02 6.16 -35.92
N GLU A 76 26.62 7.43 -35.97
CA GLU A 76 26.44 8.16 -37.21
C GLU A 76 27.78 8.25 -37.97
N GLN A 77 28.84 8.72 -37.31
CA GLN A 77 30.17 8.81 -37.92
C GLN A 77 30.67 7.46 -38.44
N THR A 78 30.38 6.37 -37.75
CA THR A 78 30.83 5.02 -38.14
C THR A 78 30.03 4.47 -39.33
N LEU A 79 28.69 4.71 -39.35
CA LEU A 79 27.81 4.16 -40.39
C LEU A 79 27.77 4.99 -41.69
N THR A 80 27.93 6.30 -41.61
CA THR A 80 27.82 7.20 -42.77
C THR A 80 28.74 6.80 -43.96
N PRO A 81 29.98 6.35 -43.77
CA PRO A 81 30.82 5.89 -44.91
C PRO A 81 30.25 4.66 -45.62
N TYR A 82 29.50 3.79 -44.90
CA TYR A 82 28.89 2.60 -45.49
C TYR A 82 27.59 2.95 -46.20
N THR A 83 26.76 3.77 -45.59
CA THR A 83 25.49 4.22 -46.19
C THR A 83 25.71 5.11 -47.40
N SER A 84 26.75 5.95 -47.40
CA SER A 84 27.09 6.77 -48.58
C SER A 84 27.46 5.93 -49.78
N LYS A 85 28.18 4.82 -49.59
CA LYS A 85 28.47 3.86 -50.69
C LYS A 85 27.18 3.22 -51.24
N LEU A 86 26.25 2.86 -50.35
CA LEU A 86 24.95 2.27 -50.75
C LEU A 86 24.09 3.29 -51.49
N VAL A 87 24.00 4.53 -50.99
CA VAL A 87 23.23 5.62 -51.62
C VAL A 87 23.83 5.97 -52.99
N ALA A 88 25.15 6.02 -53.12
CA ALA A 88 25.84 6.32 -54.37
C ALA A 88 25.55 5.33 -55.50
N LEU A 89 25.18 4.08 -55.19
CA LEU A 89 24.72 3.08 -56.15
C LEU A 89 23.36 3.43 -56.78
N VAL A 90 22.52 4.19 -56.09
CA VAL A 90 21.16 4.49 -56.53
C VAL A 90 21.01 5.97 -56.92
N TYR A 91 21.74 6.86 -56.24
CA TYR A 91 21.63 8.31 -56.44
C TYR A 91 22.98 8.99 -56.23
N SER A 92 23.49 9.65 -57.30
CA SER A 92 24.79 10.36 -57.32
C SER A 92 24.65 11.89 -57.34
N GLY A 93 23.52 12.45 -56.86
CA GLY A 93 23.27 13.89 -56.85
C GLY A 93 23.75 14.58 -55.58
N SER A 94 23.62 15.90 -55.55
CA SER A 94 24.04 16.77 -54.43
C SER A 94 23.37 16.48 -53.08
N MET A 95 22.29 15.71 -53.09
CA MET A 95 21.57 15.28 -51.85
C MET A 95 22.03 13.92 -51.29
N ALA A 96 22.95 13.21 -52.01
CA ALA A 96 23.37 11.87 -51.60
C ALA A 96 23.98 11.82 -50.20
N GLU A 97 24.78 12.82 -49.84
CA GLU A 97 25.39 12.94 -48.53
C GLU A 97 24.35 13.14 -47.41
N LYS A 98 23.36 14.01 -47.63
CA LYS A 98 22.25 14.24 -46.66
C LYS A 98 21.39 13.01 -46.48
N ILE A 99 21.11 12.28 -47.58
CA ILE A 99 20.33 11.04 -47.52
C ILE A 99 21.12 9.98 -46.73
N SER A 100 22.42 9.87 -46.94
CA SER A 100 23.29 8.93 -46.24
C SER A 100 23.35 9.22 -44.76
N PHE A 101 23.44 10.50 -44.36
CA PHE A 101 23.39 10.94 -42.99
C PHE A 101 22.08 10.52 -42.32
N VAL A 102 20.94 10.84 -42.93
CA VAL A 102 19.61 10.49 -42.36
C VAL A 102 19.44 8.98 -42.23
N LEU A 103 19.89 8.20 -43.26
CA LEU A 103 19.82 6.73 -43.20
C LEU A 103 20.69 6.16 -42.07
N SER A 104 21.94 6.66 -41.93
CA SER A 104 22.85 6.26 -40.85
C SER A 104 22.27 6.58 -39.49
N PHE A 105 21.74 7.79 -39.31
CA PHE A 105 21.13 8.24 -38.07
C PHE A 105 19.91 7.39 -37.70
N LEU A 106 18.99 7.12 -38.63
CA LEU A 106 17.86 6.26 -38.42
C LEU A 106 18.26 4.82 -38.08
N ALA A 107 19.24 4.27 -38.78
CA ALA A 107 19.70 2.91 -38.52
C ALA A 107 20.33 2.75 -37.14
N ILE A 108 21.25 3.67 -36.75
CA ILE A 108 21.88 3.61 -35.44
C ILE A 108 20.89 3.88 -34.29
N THR A 109 20.00 4.85 -34.48
CA THR A 109 18.97 5.16 -33.49
C THR A 109 18.05 3.97 -33.29
N SER A 110 17.61 3.31 -34.35
CA SER A 110 16.79 2.09 -34.29
C SER A 110 17.52 0.95 -33.58
N LEU A 111 18.82 0.79 -33.82
CA LEU A 111 19.65 -0.21 -33.17
C LEU A 111 19.72 0.05 -31.63
N PHE A 112 19.96 1.31 -31.23
CA PHE A 112 20.02 1.69 -29.83
C PHE A 112 18.67 1.53 -29.14
N ILE A 113 17.58 2.01 -29.76
CA ILE A 113 16.22 1.84 -29.21
C ILE A 113 15.91 0.36 -28.99
N LEU A 114 16.25 -0.49 -29.97
CA LEU A 114 15.92 -1.91 -29.85
C LEU A 114 16.78 -2.65 -28.83
N PHE A 115 18.12 -2.50 -28.91
CA PHE A 115 19.05 -3.32 -28.14
C PHE A 115 19.53 -2.69 -26.83
N ALA A 116 19.59 -1.35 -26.75
CA ALA A 116 19.98 -0.67 -25.52
C ALA A 116 18.79 -0.31 -24.62
N ASP A 117 17.57 -0.21 -25.16
CA ASP A 117 16.39 0.22 -24.34
C ASP A 117 15.26 -0.80 -24.34
N LEU A 118 14.58 -1.07 -25.47
CA LEU A 118 13.33 -1.85 -25.49
C LEU A 118 13.53 -3.31 -25.09
N LEU A 119 14.48 -4.03 -25.71
CA LEU A 119 14.69 -5.44 -25.43
C LEU A 119 15.14 -5.70 -23.98
N PRO A 120 16.13 -4.95 -23.43
CA PRO A 120 16.54 -5.09 -22.05
C PRO A 120 15.40 -4.80 -21.04
N LYS A 121 14.59 -3.78 -21.28
CA LYS A 121 13.42 -3.46 -20.43
C LYS A 121 12.41 -4.59 -20.43
N ARG A 122 12.13 -5.20 -21.58
CA ARG A 122 11.23 -6.37 -21.65
C ARG A 122 11.76 -7.55 -20.85
N ILE A 123 13.06 -7.85 -20.97
CA ILE A 123 13.68 -8.94 -20.18
C ILE A 123 13.56 -8.67 -18.68
N ALA A 124 13.85 -7.44 -18.26
CA ALA A 124 13.77 -7.03 -16.86
C ALA A 124 12.33 -7.09 -16.30
N MET A 125 11.31 -6.83 -17.10
CA MET A 125 9.90 -6.93 -16.70
C MET A 125 9.43 -8.37 -16.45
N ILE A 126 10.04 -9.37 -17.11
CA ILE A 126 9.67 -10.78 -16.93
C ILE A 126 10.10 -11.30 -15.56
N MET A 127 11.31 -10.93 -15.10
CA MET A 127 11.91 -11.41 -13.86
C MET A 127 12.54 -10.23 -13.07
N PRO A 128 11.75 -9.24 -12.62
CA PRO A 128 12.29 -7.99 -12.11
C PRO A 128 13.12 -8.18 -10.84
N GLU A 129 12.70 -9.00 -9.90
CA GLU A 129 13.41 -9.21 -8.63
C GLU A 129 14.77 -9.89 -8.86
N ALA A 130 14.81 -10.93 -9.70
CA ALA A 130 16.04 -11.67 -9.99
C ALA A 130 17.07 -10.79 -10.73
N VAL A 131 16.63 -9.90 -11.62
CA VAL A 131 17.49 -8.95 -12.32
C VAL A 131 17.97 -7.87 -11.36
N ALA A 132 17.08 -7.26 -10.57
CA ALA A 132 17.40 -6.20 -9.61
C ALA A 132 18.49 -6.64 -8.63
N VAL A 133 18.31 -7.80 -7.99
CA VAL A 133 19.27 -8.36 -7.02
C VAL A 133 20.65 -8.60 -7.63
N LYS A 134 20.71 -9.06 -8.88
CA LYS A 134 22.00 -9.29 -9.56
C LYS A 134 22.77 -8.01 -9.85
N ILE A 135 22.08 -6.93 -10.22
CA ILE A 135 22.72 -5.70 -10.72
C ILE A 135 22.85 -4.61 -9.65
N VAL A 136 22.10 -4.68 -8.52
CA VAL A 136 22.08 -3.64 -7.48
C VAL A 136 23.46 -3.28 -6.96
N GLY A 137 24.36 -4.26 -6.76
CA GLY A 137 25.71 -4.01 -6.25
C GLY A 137 26.56 -3.16 -7.19
N LEU A 138 26.44 -3.38 -8.51
CA LEU A 138 27.12 -2.57 -9.52
C LEU A 138 26.50 -1.18 -9.60
N MET A 139 25.16 -1.11 -9.60
CA MET A 139 24.43 0.15 -9.67
C MET A 139 24.74 1.05 -8.46
N ASN A 140 24.81 0.50 -7.26
CA ASN A 140 25.20 1.26 -6.07
C ASN A 140 26.58 1.91 -6.20
N ARG A 141 27.56 1.20 -6.75
CA ARG A 141 28.92 1.75 -6.98
C ARG A 141 28.90 2.89 -8.00
N ILE A 142 28.15 2.72 -9.10
CA ILE A 142 27.99 3.73 -10.13
C ILE A 142 27.26 4.96 -9.59
N THR A 143 26.17 4.75 -8.84
CA THR A 143 25.42 5.83 -8.19
C THR A 143 26.31 6.64 -7.26
N TYR A 144 27.11 5.97 -6.43
CA TYR A 144 28.07 6.65 -5.56
C TYR A 144 29.08 7.49 -6.33
N ALA A 145 29.65 6.96 -7.42
CA ALA A 145 30.60 7.68 -8.25
C ALA A 145 29.98 8.90 -8.96
N LEU A 146 28.72 8.81 -9.35
CA LEU A 146 27.98 9.87 -10.05
C LEU A 146 27.21 10.80 -9.12
N THR A 147 27.25 10.56 -7.80
CA THR A 147 26.56 11.39 -6.79
C THR A 147 26.76 12.91 -6.97
N PRO A 148 27.98 13.45 -7.21
CA PRO A 148 28.15 14.90 -7.35
C PRO A 148 27.37 15.47 -8.55
N PHE A 149 27.30 14.71 -9.67
CA PHE A 149 26.51 15.10 -10.83
C PHE A 149 25.01 15.05 -10.53
N VAL A 150 24.57 14.00 -9.87
CA VAL A 150 23.16 13.84 -9.46
C VAL A 150 22.74 14.97 -8.51
N MET A 151 23.57 15.30 -7.53
CA MET A 151 23.30 16.41 -6.60
C MET A 151 23.18 17.76 -7.33
N PHE A 152 24.03 18.00 -8.32
CA PHE A 152 23.96 19.22 -9.12
C PHE A 152 22.61 19.33 -9.85
N PHE A 153 22.20 18.29 -10.58
CA PHE A 153 20.94 18.30 -11.32
C PHE A 153 19.72 18.34 -10.40
N ASN A 154 19.74 17.58 -9.29
CA ASN A 154 18.66 17.62 -8.29
C ASN A 154 18.53 19.00 -7.64
N SER A 155 19.64 19.71 -7.40
CA SER A 155 19.59 21.06 -6.85
C SER A 155 18.91 22.03 -7.82
N ILE A 156 19.17 21.93 -9.12
CA ILE A 156 18.48 22.71 -10.14
C ILE A 156 16.99 22.37 -10.19
N THR A 157 16.67 21.07 -10.21
CA THR A 157 15.28 20.61 -10.21
C THR A 157 14.51 21.12 -8.99
N ASN A 158 15.10 20.98 -7.79
CA ASN A 158 14.48 21.47 -6.55
C ASN A 158 14.32 23.00 -6.55
N LEU A 159 15.25 23.73 -7.13
CA LEU A 159 15.12 25.17 -7.30
C LEU A 159 13.92 25.54 -8.19
N ILE A 160 13.76 24.82 -9.30
CA ILE A 160 12.65 25.01 -10.24
C ILE A 160 11.32 24.67 -9.53
N LEU A 161 11.24 23.53 -8.82
CA LEU A 161 10.03 23.13 -8.07
C LEU A 161 9.65 24.16 -7.01
N ARG A 162 10.63 24.74 -6.29
CA ARG A 162 10.39 25.83 -5.32
C ARG A 162 9.82 27.07 -5.97
N ILE A 163 10.30 27.44 -7.17
CA ILE A 163 9.76 28.59 -7.92
C ILE A 163 8.29 28.37 -8.23
N PHE A 164 7.90 27.15 -8.62
CA PHE A 164 6.52 26.77 -8.91
C PHE A 164 5.69 26.38 -7.67
N LYS A 165 6.27 26.48 -6.46
CA LYS A 165 5.63 26.10 -5.18
C LYS A 165 5.09 24.67 -5.17
N MET A 166 5.76 23.75 -5.86
CA MET A 166 5.41 22.33 -5.86
C MET A 166 6.11 21.59 -4.72
N PRO A 167 5.46 20.59 -4.08
CA PRO A 167 6.10 19.77 -3.06
C PRO A 167 7.25 18.96 -3.67
N THR A 168 8.38 18.89 -2.96
CA THR A 168 9.58 18.16 -3.41
C THR A 168 9.59 16.71 -3.00
N VAL A 169 8.70 16.29 -2.10
CA VAL A 169 8.55 14.91 -1.61
C VAL A 169 7.07 14.56 -1.63
N ARG A 170 6.75 13.38 -2.13
CA ARG A 170 5.42 12.79 -2.01
C ARG A 170 5.35 12.03 -0.69
N GLU A 171 4.44 12.42 0.19
CA GLU A 171 4.09 11.64 1.38
C GLU A 171 3.11 10.54 0.94
N ASP A 172 3.61 9.33 0.77
CA ASP A 172 2.76 8.16 0.55
C ASP A 172 2.21 7.71 1.92
N VAL A 173 1.18 8.42 2.39
CA VAL A 173 0.42 8.01 3.57
C VAL A 173 -0.57 6.93 3.11
N VAL A 174 -0.43 5.73 3.66
CA VAL A 174 -1.40 4.65 3.42
C VAL A 174 -2.70 5.03 4.11
N THR A 175 -3.77 5.18 3.35
CA THR A 175 -5.10 5.51 3.86
C THR A 175 -5.92 4.24 4.16
N THR A 176 -7.03 4.39 4.88
CA THR A 176 -7.95 3.28 5.12
C THR A 176 -8.53 2.75 3.81
N GLU A 177 -8.78 3.65 2.85
CA GLU A 177 -9.25 3.30 1.50
C GLU A 177 -8.24 2.42 0.75
N ASP A 178 -6.92 2.69 0.90
CA ASP A 178 -5.88 1.86 0.29
C ASP A 178 -5.87 0.44 0.89
N ILE A 179 -6.10 0.33 2.21
CA ILE A 179 -6.19 -0.97 2.89
C ILE A 179 -7.41 -1.75 2.38
N VAL A 180 -8.58 -1.10 2.29
CA VAL A 180 -9.81 -1.73 1.76
C VAL A 180 -9.60 -2.18 0.32
N ALA A 181 -8.99 -1.35 -0.54
CA ALA A 181 -8.68 -1.72 -1.93
C ALA A 181 -7.72 -2.93 -2.02
N MET A 182 -6.74 -3.04 -1.09
CA MET A 182 -5.88 -4.22 -1.00
C MET A 182 -6.64 -5.47 -0.55
N MET A 183 -7.62 -5.34 0.35
CA MET A 183 -8.49 -6.42 0.78
C MET A 183 -9.38 -6.91 -0.37
N ASP A 184 -9.97 -6.00 -1.15
CA ASP A 184 -10.77 -6.31 -2.34
C ASP A 184 -9.95 -7.11 -3.35
N ALA A 185 -8.75 -6.62 -3.67
CA ALA A 185 -7.83 -7.31 -4.57
C ALA A 185 -7.42 -8.69 -4.03
N GLY A 186 -7.20 -8.80 -2.70
CA GLY A 186 -6.88 -10.07 -2.04
C GLY A 186 -8.00 -11.09 -2.12
N ALA A 187 -9.25 -10.65 -1.97
CA ALA A 187 -10.43 -11.49 -2.10
C ALA A 187 -10.65 -11.95 -3.57
N GLU A 188 -10.49 -11.04 -4.53
CA GLU A 188 -10.62 -11.35 -5.97
C GLU A 188 -9.59 -12.38 -6.45
N HIS A 189 -8.36 -12.30 -5.95
CA HIS A 189 -7.27 -13.22 -6.30
C HIS A 189 -7.21 -14.48 -5.43
N GLY A 190 -8.16 -14.66 -4.50
CA GLY A 190 -8.22 -15.83 -3.62
C GLY A 190 -7.12 -15.89 -2.55
N SER A 191 -6.38 -14.81 -2.34
CA SER A 191 -5.37 -14.68 -1.27
C SER A 191 -6.01 -14.41 0.09
N LEU A 192 -7.24 -13.93 0.11
CA LEU A 192 -8.06 -13.67 1.28
C LEU A 192 -9.37 -14.45 1.13
N GLN A 193 -9.74 -15.24 2.15
CA GLN A 193 -11.00 -15.96 2.15
C GLN A 193 -12.17 -15.01 2.38
N GLN A 194 -13.35 -15.35 1.86
CA GLN A 194 -14.55 -14.52 2.00
C GLN A 194 -14.90 -14.24 3.47
N GLN A 195 -14.68 -15.20 4.36
CA GLN A 195 -14.92 -15.01 5.80
C GLN A 195 -13.93 -14.03 6.43
N GLU A 196 -12.66 -14.12 6.06
CA GLU A 196 -11.61 -13.21 6.53
C GLU A 196 -11.86 -11.78 6.06
N TYR A 197 -12.26 -11.62 4.80
CA TYR A 197 -12.66 -10.33 4.24
C TYR A 197 -13.81 -9.69 5.03
N GLN A 198 -14.86 -10.47 5.32
CA GLN A 198 -16.00 -9.98 6.11
C GLN A 198 -15.61 -9.58 7.54
N LEU A 199 -14.76 -10.38 8.20
CA LEU A 199 -14.27 -10.07 9.54
C LEU A 199 -13.47 -8.76 9.58
N LEU A 200 -12.56 -8.56 8.62
CA LEU A 200 -11.80 -7.33 8.51
C LEU A 200 -12.70 -6.13 8.21
N GLY A 201 -13.67 -6.28 7.31
CA GLY A 201 -14.67 -5.26 7.02
C GLY A 201 -15.45 -4.84 8.27
N ASN A 202 -15.92 -5.80 9.07
CA ASN A 202 -16.63 -5.54 10.31
C ASN A 202 -15.76 -4.77 11.33
N VAL A 203 -14.44 -5.05 11.38
CA VAL A 203 -13.52 -4.31 12.26
C VAL A 203 -13.42 -2.84 11.85
N PHE A 204 -13.34 -2.54 10.56
CA PHE A 204 -13.33 -1.15 10.08
C PHE A 204 -14.67 -0.44 10.33
N GLU A 205 -15.80 -1.15 10.25
CA GLU A 205 -17.10 -0.59 10.58
C GLU A 205 -17.23 -0.17 12.06
N LEU A 206 -16.56 -0.86 13.00
CA LEU A 206 -16.61 -0.52 14.42
C LEU A 206 -16.08 0.90 14.71
N GLU A 207 -15.08 1.37 13.95
CA GLU A 207 -14.56 2.73 14.12
C GLU A 207 -15.50 3.81 13.55
N GLY A 208 -16.25 3.47 12.50
CA GLY A 208 -17.16 4.40 11.83
C GLY A 208 -18.54 4.50 12.45
N ARG A 209 -18.96 3.51 13.27
CA ARG A 209 -20.30 3.46 13.88
C ARG A 209 -20.28 3.96 15.31
N THR A 210 -21.25 4.79 15.65
CA THR A 210 -21.44 5.31 17.00
C THR A 210 -22.37 4.39 17.81
N LEU A 211 -22.29 4.49 19.13
CA LEU A 211 -23.03 3.66 20.09
C LEU A 211 -24.54 3.76 19.88
N ASN A 212 -25.07 4.94 19.49
CA ASN A 212 -26.49 5.15 19.20
C ASN A 212 -27.04 4.23 18.11
N THR A 213 -26.19 3.72 17.20
CA THR A 213 -26.60 2.80 16.12
C THR A 213 -26.77 1.35 16.59
N ALA A 214 -26.22 0.99 17.75
CA ALA A 214 -26.22 -0.37 18.30
C ALA A 214 -27.01 -0.50 19.61
N MET A 215 -27.30 0.61 20.29
CA MET A 215 -28.02 0.59 21.54
C MET A 215 -29.54 0.32 21.36
N THR A 216 -30.15 -0.28 22.34
CA THR A 216 -31.61 -0.40 22.44
C THR A 216 -32.21 0.97 22.74
N THR A 217 -33.20 1.41 21.97
CA THR A 217 -33.86 2.68 22.17
C THR A 217 -34.66 2.65 23.47
N ARG A 218 -34.79 3.81 24.11
CA ARG A 218 -35.45 3.94 25.42
C ARG A 218 -36.85 3.31 25.46
N ASP A 219 -37.61 3.46 24.40
CA ASP A 219 -39.00 2.96 24.32
C ASP A 219 -39.08 1.43 24.20
N ALA A 220 -37.96 0.78 23.81
CA ALA A 220 -37.86 -0.67 23.67
C ALA A 220 -37.24 -1.34 24.91
N ILE A 221 -36.79 -0.58 25.90
CA ILE A 221 -36.18 -1.14 27.11
C ILE A 221 -37.23 -1.76 28.00
N VAL A 222 -37.13 -3.06 28.27
CA VAL A 222 -37.95 -3.76 29.26
C VAL A 222 -37.24 -3.70 30.60
N TYR A 223 -37.96 -3.25 31.63
CA TYR A 223 -37.44 -3.11 32.99
C TYR A 223 -38.39 -3.65 34.03
N PHE A 224 -37.90 -3.91 35.25
CA PHE A 224 -38.69 -4.21 36.41
C PHE A 224 -38.92 -2.96 37.28
N ASP A 225 -40.14 -2.78 37.76
CA ASP A 225 -40.35 -1.89 38.88
C ASP A 225 -39.91 -2.62 40.16
N ILE A 226 -39.26 -1.93 41.09
CA ILE A 226 -38.88 -2.51 42.40
C ILE A 226 -40.07 -3.05 43.17
N LYS A 227 -41.26 -2.61 42.83
CA LYS A 227 -42.54 -3.02 43.44
C LYS A 227 -43.23 -4.15 42.70
N ASP A 228 -42.67 -4.62 41.58
CA ASP A 228 -43.25 -5.73 40.84
C ASP A 228 -43.31 -7.00 41.69
N ASP A 229 -44.42 -7.70 41.62
CA ASP A 229 -44.59 -9.00 42.30
C ASP A 229 -43.91 -10.13 41.51
N SER A 230 -43.75 -11.28 42.17
CA SER A 230 -43.08 -12.45 41.58
C SER A 230 -43.75 -12.94 40.29
N ALA A 231 -45.07 -12.80 40.16
CA ALA A 231 -45.79 -13.21 38.96
C ALA A 231 -45.48 -12.26 37.78
N THR A 232 -45.46 -10.97 38.02
CA THR A 232 -45.13 -9.95 37.03
C THR A 232 -43.66 -10.08 36.53
N ILE A 233 -42.73 -10.30 37.46
CA ILE A 233 -41.31 -10.50 37.14
C ILE A 233 -41.16 -11.74 36.26
N SER A 234 -41.78 -12.85 36.63
CA SER A 234 -41.72 -14.10 35.86
C SER A 234 -42.35 -13.97 34.48
N ALA A 235 -43.48 -13.27 34.36
CA ALA A 235 -44.15 -13.01 33.09
C ALA A 235 -43.27 -12.17 32.15
N LYS A 236 -42.67 -11.10 32.67
CA LYS A 236 -41.75 -10.24 31.87
C LYS A 236 -40.51 -11.02 31.35
N ILE A 237 -39.94 -11.94 32.16
CA ILE A 237 -38.83 -12.77 31.75
C ILE A 237 -39.23 -13.77 30.65
N LEU A 238 -40.44 -14.34 30.76
CA LEU A 238 -40.93 -15.29 29.76
C LEU A 238 -41.27 -14.62 28.43
N GLU A 239 -41.85 -13.42 28.49
CA GLU A 239 -42.19 -12.65 27.28
C GLU A 239 -40.95 -12.05 26.60
N HIS A 240 -39.99 -11.61 27.41
CA HIS A 240 -38.76 -10.96 26.97
C HIS A 240 -37.54 -11.66 27.57
N PRO A 241 -36.98 -12.68 26.91
CA PRO A 241 -35.90 -13.50 27.49
C PRO A 241 -34.52 -12.81 27.37
N HIS A 242 -34.38 -11.67 28.06
CA HIS A 242 -33.12 -10.95 28.19
C HIS A 242 -32.28 -11.52 29.35
N ASN A 243 -30.96 -11.43 29.21
CA ASN A 243 -30.03 -11.84 30.27
C ASN A 243 -30.01 -10.86 31.45
N HIS A 244 -30.19 -9.57 31.17
CA HIS A 244 -30.14 -8.48 32.12
C HIS A 244 -31.38 -7.60 31.98
N PHE A 245 -31.93 -7.19 33.11
CA PHE A 245 -33.04 -6.22 33.19
C PHE A 245 -32.62 -5.06 34.07
N LEU A 246 -33.05 -3.85 33.72
CA LEU A 246 -32.94 -2.70 34.60
C LEU A 246 -33.99 -2.80 35.69
N VAL A 247 -33.65 -2.35 36.89
CA VAL A 247 -34.58 -2.20 38.03
C VAL A 247 -34.77 -0.72 38.29
N CYS A 248 -36.02 -0.26 38.26
CA CYS A 248 -36.36 1.15 38.37
C CYS A 248 -37.35 1.38 39.52
N ASP A 249 -37.42 2.61 40.03
CA ASP A 249 -38.47 3.07 40.96
C ASP A 249 -39.57 3.82 40.18
N GLY A 250 -40.52 3.08 39.66
CA GLY A 250 -41.67 3.55 38.91
C GLY A 250 -41.39 3.89 37.44
N HIS A 251 -40.29 4.56 37.13
CA HIS A 251 -39.96 5.04 35.77
C HIS A 251 -38.49 4.83 35.42
N LEU A 252 -38.22 4.66 34.12
CA LEU A 252 -36.86 4.52 33.54
C LEU A 252 -35.90 5.69 33.91
N GLU A 253 -36.39 6.79 34.41
CA GLU A 253 -35.56 7.93 34.86
C GLU A 253 -34.95 7.70 36.24
N ARG A 254 -35.49 6.74 36.99
CA ARG A 254 -35.00 6.38 38.32
C ARG A 254 -34.49 4.95 38.32
N VAL A 255 -33.40 4.72 37.65
CA VAL A 255 -32.73 3.42 37.65
C VAL A 255 -32.03 3.21 38.98
N ILE A 256 -32.37 2.12 39.67
CA ILE A 256 -31.77 1.69 40.94
C ILE A 256 -30.56 0.81 40.69
N GLY A 257 -30.66 -0.06 39.67
CA GLY A 257 -29.64 -1.04 39.35
C GLY A 257 -30.03 -1.92 38.18
N SER A 258 -29.33 -3.02 38.03
CA SER A 258 -29.67 -4.08 37.11
C SER A 258 -29.69 -5.43 37.80
N VAL A 259 -30.41 -6.39 37.22
CA VAL A 259 -30.50 -7.77 37.73
C VAL A 259 -30.30 -8.74 36.58
N GLU A 260 -29.54 -9.80 36.82
CA GLU A 260 -29.45 -10.92 35.91
C GLU A 260 -30.66 -11.84 36.01
N SER A 261 -31.31 -12.17 34.89
CA SER A 261 -32.41 -13.14 34.86
C SER A 261 -32.04 -14.49 35.46
N LYS A 262 -30.78 -14.87 35.40
CA LYS A 262 -30.21 -16.08 36.00
C LYS A 262 -30.31 -16.07 37.55
N GLN A 263 -30.22 -14.91 38.20
CA GLN A 263 -30.36 -14.82 39.66
C GLN A 263 -31.83 -15.00 40.08
N ILE A 264 -32.76 -14.40 39.34
CA ILE A 264 -34.19 -14.59 39.55
C ILE A 264 -34.56 -16.06 39.31
N LEU A 265 -34.06 -16.69 38.23
CA LEU A 265 -34.31 -18.11 37.98
C LEU A 265 -33.77 -19.00 39.11
N ARG A 266 -32.64 -18.66 39.74
CA ARG A 266 -32.09 -19.40 40.88
C ARG A 266 -33.01 -19.31 42.11
N GLN A 267 -33.64 -18.16 42.39
CA GLN A 267 -34.63 -18.05 43.44
C GLN A 267 -35.84 -18.95 43.18
N LEU A 268 -36.40 -18.88 41.98
CA LEU A 268 -37.57 -19.69 41.59
C LEU A 268 -37.28 -21.20 41.64
N LEU A 269 -36.11 -21.65 41.23
CA LEU A 269 -35.72 -23.06 41.29
C LEU A 269 -35.51 -23.57 42.74
N LYS A 270 -35.22 -22.68 43.70
CA LYS A 270 -35.17 -23.03 45.11
C LYS A 270 -36.55 -23.05 45.77
N GLY A 271 -37.64 -22.70 45.03
CA GLY A 271 -38.99 -22.61 45.57
C GLY A 271 -39.26 -21.29 46.28
N GLU A 272 -38.37 -20.31 46.14
CA GLU A 272 -38.52 -18.97 46.66
C GLU A 272 -39.34 -18.12 45.69
N SER A 273 -40.01 -17.08 46.18
CA SER A 273 -40.65 -16.07 45.30
C SER A 273 -39.58 -15.18 44.68
N ALA A 274 -39.74 -14.75 43.43
CA ALA A 274 -38.87 -13.78 42.80
C ALA A 274 -38.96 -12.44 43.52
N HIS A 275 -37.83 -11.99 44.09
CA HIS A 275 -37.74 -10.73 44.82
C HIS A 275 -36.56 -9.91 44.28
N LEU A 276 -36.83 -8.59 44.17
CA LEU A 276 -35.83 -7.59 43.77
C LEU A 276 -35.30 -6.91 45.03
N ASP A 277 -34.33 -7.54 45.69
CA ASP A 277 -33.70 -6.99 46.89
C ASP A 277 -32.22 -6.63 46.61
N ASP A 278 -31.58 -5.99 47.61
CA ASP A 278 -30.18 -5.55 47.50
C ASP A 278 -29.19 -6.71 47.30
N SER A 279 -29.60 -7.97 47.45
CA SER A 279 -28.73 -9.13 47.24
C SER A 279 -28.65 -9.56 45.80
N VAL A 280 -29.64 -9.20 44.98
CA VAL A 280 -29.71 -9.55 43.54
C VAL A 280 -29.53 -8.34 42.63
N ILE A 281 -29.74 -7.11 43.14
CA ILE A 281 -29.61 -5.87 42.40
C ILE A 281 -28.14 -5.43 42.38
N GLN A 282 -27.56 -5.37 41.19
CA GLN A 282 -26.24 -4.78 40.96
C GLN A 282 -26.41 -3.26 40.84
N LYS A 283 -25.84 -2.52 41.81
CA LYS A 283 -25.94 -1.05 41.85
C LYS A 283 -24.93 -0.33 41.04
N GLU A 284 -23.84 -1.00 40.67
CA GLU A 284 -22.82 -0.44 39.77
C GLU A 284 -23.36 -0.39 38.35
N GLN A 285 -23.43 0.81 37.80
CA GLN A 285 -23.95 1.06 36.47
C GLN A 285 -22.97 1.86 35.69
N PHE A 286 -22.88 1.51 34.41
CA PHE A 286 -22.00 2.15 33.45
C PHE A 286 -22.80 3.09 32.56
N TYR A 287 -22.34 4.33 32.46
CA TYR A 287 -22.92 5.34 31.59
C TYR A 287 -21.91 5.70 30.53
N LEU A 288 -22.25 5.45 29.28
CA LEU A 288 -21.42 5.80 28.11
C LEU A 288 -22.15 6.85 27.26
N PRO A 289 -21.47 7.87 26.77
CA PRO A 289 -22.05 8.81 25.80
C PRO A 289 -22.44 8.09 24.51
N GLU A 290 -23.62 8.39 23.99
CA GLU A 290 -24.11 7.80 22.72
C GLU A 290 -23.26 8.18 21.50
N THR A 291 -22.43 9.21 21.62
CA THR A 291 -21.52 9.71 20.59
C THR A 291 -20.22 8.92 20.48
N LEU A 292 -19.91 8.06 21.46
CA LEU A 292 -18.73 7.19 21.38
C LEU A 292 -18.86 6.23 20.19
N THR A 293 -17.73 5.92 19.57
CA THR A 293 -17.67 4.85 18.57
C THR A 293 -17.84 3.49 19.23
N LEU A 294 -18.28 2.48 18.46
CA LEU A 294 -18.41 1.12 18.98
C LEU A 294 -17.07 0.56 19.47
N SER A 295 -15.97 0.94 18.82
CA SER A 295 -14.62 0.55 19.22
C SER A 295 -14.24 1.14 20.60
N GLU A 296 -14.49 2.44 20.80
CA GLU A 296 -14.25 3.12 22.08
C GLU A 296 -15.12 2.52 23.19
N ALA A 297 -16.41 2.28 22.91
CA ALA A 297 -17.32 1.67 23.85
C ALA A 297 -16.91 0.25 24.26
N LEU A 298 -16.43 -0.57 23.32
CA LEU A 298 -15.89 -1.89 23.61
C LEU A 298 -14.64 -1.84 24.50
N ASN A 299 -13.75 -0.89 24.27
CA ASN A 299 -12.57 -0.68 25.10
C ASN A 299 -12.95 -0.31 26.52
N GLU A 300 -13.88 0.64 26.70
CA GLU A 300 -14.37 1.03 28.03
C GLU A 300 -15.04 -0.16 28.75
N LEU A 301 -15.87 -0.93 28.06
CA LEU A 301 -16.52 -2.12 28.62
C LEU A 301 -15.53 -3.25 28.93
N SER A 302 -14.45 -3.40 28.15
CA SER A 302 -13.40 -4.41 28.36
C SER A 302 -12.52 -4.11 29.56
N LEU A 303 -12.20 -2.84 29.81
CA LEU A 303 -11.40 -2.39 30.97
C LEU A 303 -12.06 -2.68 32.31
N ILE A 304 -13.39 -2.90 32.34
CA ILE A 304 -14.14 -3.18 33.55
C ILE A 304 -14.07 -4.66 33.95
N HIS A 305 -13.75 -5.54 33.01
CA HIS A 305 -13.73 -6.99 33.22
C HIS A 305 -12.31 -7.57 33.41
N ILE A 306 -11.29 -6.72 33.46
CA ILE A 306 -9.92 -7.08 33.86
C ILE A 306 -9.69 -6.64 35.31
#